data_eda962dbc146bf8910fd1889191e08da
#
_entry.id   eda962dbc146bf8910fd1889191e08da
#
_cell.length_a   1.000
_cell.length_b   1.000
_cell.length_c   1.000
_cell.angle_alpha   90.00
_cell.angle_beta   90.00
_cell.angle_gamma   90.00
#
_symmetry.space_group_name_H-M   'P 1'
#
loop_
_entity.id
_entity.type
_entity.pdbx_description
1 polymer ?
#
loop_
_entity_poly.entity_id
_entity_poly.type
_entity_poly.pdbx_seq_one_letter_code
_entity_poly.pdbx_strand_id
1 'polypeptide(L)'
;EKAGIIKHKTPVVIGQYTEQTLEVFQSISNKLNAQLIKAQDQVYDTYECDLKGAYQQLNQKTVLTALAVLKTQGFYISAQHIALGFSQVQKSTGLMGRWQTIGQRPLIICDTAHNADGLTVTMRQLDDLNAPQRHLVLGFVADKALEDIFELLPKAGIYYFCAAHNPRAI
;
A
#
# COMPACT_ATOMS: atom_id res chain seq x y z
N GLU A 1 11.46 3.39 -13.21
CA GLU A 1 10.37 4.37 -13.12
C GLU A 1 10.33 5.04 -11.73
N LYS A 2 10.12 4.30 -10.62
CA LYS A 2 9.94 4.88 -9.27
C LYS A 2 11.15 5.68 -8.77
N ALA A 3 12.38 5.28 -9.09
CA ALA A 3 13.58 5.99 -8.69
C ALA A 3 13.75 7.36 -9.39
N GLY A 4 12.97 7.65 -10.44
CA GLY A 4 13.01 8.94 -11.14
C GLY A 4 12.55 10.14 -10.31
N ILE A 5 11.90 9.92 -9.16
CA ILE A 5 11.50 10.99 -8.24
C ILE A 5 12.64 11.49 -7.32
N ILE A 6 13.75 10.76 -7.25
CA ILE A 6 14.89 11.11 -6.37
C ILE A 6 15.46 12.46 -6.80
N LYS A 7 15.70 13.35 -5.83
CA LYS A 7 16.23 14.68 -6.05
C LYS A 7 17.63 14.81 -5.50
N HIS A 8 18.43 15.73 -6.11
CA HIS A 8 19.79 16.02 -5.67
C HIS A 8 19.83 16.45 -4.20
N LYS A 9 20.70 15.82 -3.43
CA LYS A 9 20.93 16.09 -2.00
C LYS A 9 19.68 16.00 -1.11
N THR A 10 18.61 15.35 -1.57
CA THR A 10 17.38 15.18 -0.79
C THR A 10 17.32 13.75 -0.26
N PRO A 11 17.12 13.54 1.05
CA PRO A 11 16.98 12.21 1.62
C PRO A 11 15.84 11.43 0.95
N VAL A 12 16.06 10.15 0.71
CA VAL A 12 15.12 9.23 0.04
C VAL A 12 14.78 8.11 0.99
N VAL A 13 13.51 7.93 1.25
CA VAL A 13 13.01 6.78 2.01
C VAL A 13 12.39 5.79 1.05
N ILE A 14 12.83 4.55 1.10
CA ILE A 14 12.20 3.44 0.38
C ILE A 14 11.55 2.47 1.37
N GLY A 15 10.39 1.94 0.99
CA GLY A 15 9.63 0.95 1.75
C GLY A 15 10.23 -0.44 1.61
N GLN A 16 9.43 -1.39 1.13
CA GLN A 16 9.90 -2.71 0.75
C GLN A 16 10.70 -2.68 -0.54
N TYR A 17 11.70 -3.53 -0.63
CA TYR A 17 12.54 -3.67 -1.82
C TYR A 17 13.01 -5.12 -1.99
N THR A 18 13.37 -5.48 -3.20
CA THR A 18 14.16 -6.66 -3.55
C THR A 18 15.61 -6.23 -3.78
N GLU A 19 16.56 -7.17 -3.83
CA GLU A 19 17.95 -6.85 -4.15
C GLU A 19 18.07 -6.08 -5.48
N GLN A 20 17.36 -6.53 -6.51
CA GLN A 20 17.35 -5.90 -7.83
C GLN A 20 16.84 -4.44 -7.79
N THR A 21 15.75 -4.19 -7.06
CA THR A 21 15.21 -2.83 -6.94
C THR A 21 16.09 -1.95 -6.07
N LEU A 22 16.72 -2.51 -5.03
CA LEU A 22 17.66 -1.79 -4.16
C LEU A 22 18.86 -1.27 -4.94
N GLU A 23 19.46 -2.08 -5.81
CA GLU A 23 20.59 -1.68 -6.67
C GLU A 23 20.25 -0.43 -7.50
N VAL A 24 19.04 -0.40 -8.08
CA VAL A 24 18.57 0.75 -8.85
C VAL A 24 18.44 2.00 -7.98
N PHE A 25 17.81 1.89 -6.81
CA PHE A 25 17.66 3.03 -5.89
C PHE A 25 19.02 3.51 -5.39
N GLN A 26 19.93 2.60 -5.04
CA GLN A 26 21.27 2.94 -4.56
C GLN A 26 22.10 3.66 -5.64
N SER A 27 22.06 3.14 -6.88
CA SER A 27 22.77 3.75 -8.01
C SER A 27 22.34 5.20 -8.25
N ILE A 28 21.02 5.44 -8.29
CA ILE A 28 20.47 6.78 -8.55
C ILE A 28 20.72 7.71 -7.37
N SER A 29 20.54 7.21 -6.14
CA SER A 29 20.81 8.00 -4.94
C SER A 29 22.26 8.44 -4.85
N ASN A 30 23.21 7.56 -5.18
CA ASN A 30 24.64 7.90 -5.21
C ASN A 30 24.94 8.98 -6.27
N LYS A 31 24.39 8.85 -7.48
CA LYS A 31 24.54 9.87 -8.56
C LYS A 31 24.04 11.24 -8.15
N LEU A 32 22.99 11.28 -7.34
CA LEU A 32 22.35 12.52 -6.91
C LEU A 32 22.81 13.00 -5.53
N ASN A 33 23.81 12.34 -4.93
CA ASN A 33 24.26 12.61 -3.55
C ASN A 33 23.09 12.65 -2.56
N ALA A 34 22.12 11.77 -2.75
CA ALA A 34 20.93 11.63 -1.91
C ALA A 34 21.17 10.50 -0.90
N GLN A 35 20.90 10.75 0.38
CA GLN A 35 20.96 9.71 1.40
C GLN A 35 19.80 8.74 1.21
N LEU A 36 20.09 7.47 0.94
CA LEU A 36 19.08 6.41 0.86
C LEU A 36 18.83 5.80 2.24
N ILE A 37 17.57 5.78 2.66
CA ILE A 37 17.13 5.26 3.95
C ILE A 37 16.10 4.15 3.70
N LYS A 38 16.37 2.98 4.24
CA LYS A 38 15.56 1.77 4.05
C LYS A 38 14.61 1.58 5.22
N ALA A 39 13.33 1.82 5.01
CA ALA A 39 12.31 1.70 6.04
C ALA A 39 12.09 0.25 6.50
N GLN A 40 12.30 -0.71 5.61
CA GLN A 40 12.20 -2.13 5.93
C GLN A 40 13.14 -2.53 7.08
N ASP A 41 14.33 -1.94 7.15
CA ASP A 41 15.37 -2.25 8.12
C ASP A 41 15.18 -1.51 9.46
N GLN A 42 14.21 -0.60 9.54
CA GLN A 42 13.91 0.17 10.73
C GLN A 42 12.93 -0.55 11.65
N VAL A 43 13.07 -0.31 12.94
CA VAL A 43 12.17 -0.83 13.97
C VAL A 43 11.45 0.35 14.61
N TYR A 44 10.11 0.26 14.65
CA TYR A 44 9.26 1.27 15.26
C TYR A 44 8.17 0.59 16.10
N ASP A 45 7.67 1.31 17.07
CA ASP A 45 6.43 0.95 17.75
C ASP A 45 5.26 0.97 16.74
N THR A 46 4.29 0.10 16.95
CA THR A 46 3.08 0.05 16.13
C THR A 46 2.08 1.10 16.61
N TYR A 47 1.46 1.80 15.66
CA TYR A 47 0.36 2.71 15.93
C TYR A 47 -0.96 2.09 15.47
N GLU A 48 -2.03 2.36 16.22
CA GLU A 48 -3.36 2.04 15.75
C GLU A 48 -3.66 2.85 14.47
N CYS A 49 -4.15 2.17 13.43
CA CYS A 49 -4.46 2.77 12.14
C CYS A 49 -5.90 2.42 11.74
N ASP A 50 -6.63 3.40 11.20
CA ASP A 50 -7.98 3.18 10.68
C ASP A 50 -7.99 2.46 9.32
N LEU A 51 -6.84 2.37 8.63
CA LEU A 51 -6.68 1.55 7.44
C LEU A 51 -6.38 0.10 7.83
N LYS A 52 -7.28 -0.83 7.52
CA LYS A 52 -7.25 -2.22 8.03
C LYS A 52 -6.59 -3.24 7.10
N GLY A 53 -6.03 -2.83 5.96
CA GLY A 53 -5.24 -3.72 5.09
C GLY A 53 -3.98 -4.23 5.79
N ALA A 54 -3.69 -5.54 5.73
CA ALA A 54 -2.52 -6.14 6.35
C ALA A 54 -1.20 -5.50 5.89
N TYR A 55 -1.15 -5.06 4.64
CA TYR A 55 -0.01 -4.36 4.05
C TYR A 55 0.26 -2.97 4.68
N GLN A 56 -0.67 -2.42 5.46
CA GLN A 56 -0.50 -1.11 6.09
C GLN A 56 0.57 -1.11 7.19
N GLN A 57 0.88 -2.24 7.79
CA GLN A 57 1.99 -2.34 8.73
C GLN A 57 3.34 -1.95 8.08
N LEU A 58 3.53 -2.35 6.83
CA LEU A 58 4.73 -2.01 6.06
C LEU A 58 4.71 -0.55 5.60
N ASN A 59 3.54 -0.05 5.22
CA ASN A 59 3.36 1.36 4.90
C ASN A 59 3.62 2.26 6.12
N GLN A 60 3.19 1.86 7.32
CA GLN A 60 3.48 2.58 8.55
C GLN A 60 4.98 2.72 8.79
N LYS A 61 5.77 1.67 8.59
CA LYS A 61 7.25 1.76 8.69
C LYS A 61 7.81 2.81 7.75
N THR A 62 7.33 2.83 6.52
CA THR A 62 7.77 3.82 5.52
C THR A 62 7.41 5.23 5.94
N VAL A 63 6.19 5.45 6.43
CA VAL A 63 5.73 6.74 6.95
C VAL A 63 6.57 7.17 8.16
N LEU A 64 6.76 6.30 9.14
CA LEU A 64 7.52 6.61 10.36
C LEU A 64 8.97 6.96 10.04
N THR A 65 9.58 6.26 9.10
CA THR A 65 10.93 6.57 8.61
C THR A 65 10.97 7.95 7.94
N ALA A 66 10.00 8.27 7.10
CA ALA A 66 9.90 9.57 6.46
C ALA A 66 9.70 10.69 7.50
N LEU A 67 8.85 10.47 8.51
CA LEU A 67 8.63 11.42 9.60
C LEU A 67 9.90 11.62 10.46
N ALA A 68 10.68 10.54 10.70
CA ALA A 68 11.97 10.65 11.38
C ALA A 68 12.94 11.56 10.60
N VAL A 69 13.01 11.41 9.28
CA VAL A 69 13.81 12.28 8.40
C VAL A 69 13.32 13.73 8.48
N LEU A 70 12.01 13.96 8.40
CA LEU A 70 11.46 15.32 8.51
C LEU A 70 11.79 15.98 9.84
N LYS A 71 11.78 15.23 10.95
CA LYS A 71 12.22 15.74 12.26
C LYS A 71 13.67 16.24 12.24
N THR A 72 14.58 15.54 11.56
CA THR A 72 15.97 15.99 11.42
C THR A 72 16.10 17.26 10.58
N GLN A 73 15.10 17.56 9.76
CA GLN A 73 15.03 18.79 8.96
C GLN A 73 14.30 19.96 9.68
N GLY A 74 14.01 19.80 10.97
CA GLY A 74 13.41 20.85 11.81
C GLY A 74 11.89 20.85 11.89
N PHE A 75 11.20 19.87 11.29
CA PHE A 75 9.75 19.75 11.46
C PHE A 75 9.41 19.26 12.87
N TYR A 76 8.55 19.99 13.57
CA TYR A 76 8.04 19.56 14.87
C TYR A 76 6.90 18.55 14.69
N ILE A 77 7.18 17.29 14.98
CA ILE A 77 6.23 16.18 14.88
C ILE A 77 6.26 15.38 16.19
N SER A 78 5.22 15.56 17.02
CA SER A 78 5.10 14.83 18.29
C SER A 78 4.56 13.40 18.09
N ALA A 79 4.72 12.55 19.10
CA ALA A 79 4.09 11.22 19.11
C ALA A 79 2.56 11.30 19.02
N GLN A 80 1.96 12.32 19.61
CA GLN A 80 0.51 12.56 19.54
C GLN A 80 0.08 12.91 18.11
N HIS A 81 0.86 13.72 17.36
CA HIS A 81 0.55 14.01 15.95
C HIS A 81 0.59 12.72 15.10
N ILE A 82 1.55 11.84 15.36
CA ILE A 82 1.68 10.56 14.66
C ILE A 82 0.49 9.66 14.97
N ALA A 83 0.16 9.47 16.26
CA ALA A 83 -0.96 8.63 16.68
C ALA A 83 -2.29 9.13 16.11
N LEU A 84 -2.55 10.44 16.16
CA LEU A 84 -3.76 11.04 15.61
C LEU A 84 -3.81 10.88 14.09
N GLY A 85 -2.68 11.10 13.40
CA GLY A 85 -2.58 10.94 11.96
C GLY A 85 -2.91 9.53 11.49
N PHE A 86 -2.39 8.49 12.17
CA PHE A 86 -2.70 7.10 11.81
C PHE A 86 -4.14 6.70 12.17
N SER A 87 -4.67 7.15 13.31
CA SER A 87 -6.02 6.77 13.73
C SER A 87 -7.14 7.43 12.93
N GLN A 88 -6.85 8.46 12.13
CA GLN A 88 -7.85 9.24 11.39
C GLN A 88 -7.49 9.45 9.92
N VAL A 89 -6.77 8.53 9.28
CA VAL A 89 -6.36 8.67 7.87
C VAL A 89 -7.58 8.86 6.97
N GLN A 90 -8.58 7.96 7.05
CA GLN A 90 -9.77 8.06 6.20
C GLN A 90 -10.54 9.35 6.44
N LYS A 91 -10.75 9.70 7.71
CA LYS A 91 -11.49 10.91 8.09
C LYS A 91 -10.78 12.19 7.63
N SER A 92 -9.46 12.25 7.78
CA SER A 92 -8.68 13.46 7.51
C SER A 92 -8.36 13.67 6.04
N THR A 93 -8.27 12.58 5.25
CA THR A 93 -7.81 12.63 3.87
C THR A 93 -8.87 12.24 2.84
N GLY A 94 -9.96 11.58 3.27
CA GLY A 94 -10.93 10.98 2.36
C GLY A 94 -10.39 9.76 1.60
N LEU A 95 -9.25 9.18 2.02
CA LEU A 95 -8.67 8.01 1.37
C LEU A 95 -9.61 6.81 1.48
N MET A 96 -9.99 6.24 0.34
CA MET A 96 -10.87 5.09 0.24
C MET A 96 -10.17 3.89 -0.42
N GLY A 97 -10.78 2.71 -0.30
CA GLY A 97 -10.33 1.50 -1.00
C GLY A 97 -9.00 0.94 -0.49
N ARG A 98 -8.78 0.95 0.82
CA ARG A 98 -7.64 0.30 1.48
C ARG A 98 -8.14 -0.69 2.52
N TRP A 99 -8.64 -1.84 2.06
CA TRP A 99 -9.35 -2.82 2.88
C TRP A 99 -10.47 -2.18 3.70
N GLN A 100 -11.22 -1.32 3.02
CA GLN A 100 -12.24 -0.49 3.64
C GLN A 100 -13.55 -1.26 3.77
N THR A 101 -14.07 -1.39 4.99
CA THR A 101 -15.42 -1.91 5.21
C THR A 101 -16.43 -0.83 4.86
N ILE A 102 -17.25 -1.07 3.83
CA ILE A 102 -18.32 -0.16 3.38
C ILE A 102 -19.73 -0.68 3.68
N GLY A 103 -19.84 -1.92 4.17
CA GLY A 103 -21.08 -2.52 4.65
C GLY A 103 -20.79 -3.64 5.64
N GLN A 104 -21.69 -3.89 6.59
CA GLN A 104 -21.50 -4.89 7.64
C GLN A 104 -22.50 -6.06 7.55
N ARG A 105 -23.62 -5.89 6.91
CA ARG A 105 -24.67 -6.93 6.75
C ARG A 105 -25.32 -6.79 5.38
N PRO A 106 -24.78 -7.45 4.36
CA PRO A 106 -23.59 -8.31 4.35
C PRO A 106 -22.29 -7.53 4.60
N LEU A 107 -21.22 -8.22 5.00
CA LEU A 107 -19.89 -7.63 5.05
C LEU A 107 -19.44 -7.27 3.63
N ILE A 108 -19.16 -5.98 3.39
CA ILE A 108 -18.68 -5.49 2.11
C ILE A 108 -17.35 -4.79 2.33
N ILE A 109 -16.31 -5.28 1.66
CA ILE A 109 -14.96 -4.74 1.73
C ILE A 109 -14.56 -4.20 0.36
N CYS A 110 -14.01 -2.99 0.33
CA CYS A 110 -13.47 -2.37 -0.87
C CYS A 110 -11.93 -2.25 -0.74
N ASP A 111 -11.23 -2.74 -1.76
CA ASP A 111 -9.79 -2.55 -1.90
C ASP A 111 -9.44 -2.18 -3.35
N THR A 112 -8.38 -1.39 -3.54
CA THR A 112 -7.91 -0.95 -4.86
C THR A 112 -6.66 -1.69 -5.32
N ALA A 113 -6.33 -2.85 -4.72
CA ALA A 113 -5.29 -3.73 -5.22
C ALA A 113 -5.57 -4.08 -6.70
N HIS A 114 -4.57 -3.88 -7.56
CA HIS A 114 -4.74 -3.99 -9.02
C HIS A 114 -3.51 -4.60 -9.71
N ASN A 115 -2.59 -5.15 -8.94
CA ASN A 115 -1.40 -5.87 -9.42
C ASN A 115 -1.20 -7.14 -8.60
N ALA A 116 -0.37 -8.05 -9.07
CA ALA A 116 -0.13 -9.35 -8.45
C ALA A 116 0.32 -9.23 -6.98
N ASP A 117 1.27 -8.33 -6.68
CA ASP A 117 1.78 -8.14 -5.31
C ASP A 117 0.68 -7.69 -4.35
N GLY A 118 -0.11 -6.67 -4.74
CA GLY A 118 -1.22 -6.16 -3.93
C GLY A 118 -2.30 -7.21 -3.73
N LEU A 119 -2.69 -7.90 -4.80
CA LEU A 119 -3.71 -8.94 -4.74
C LEU A 119 -3.27 -10.15 -3.91
N THR A 120 -2.00 -10.53 -3.95
CA THR A 120 -1.48 -11.63 -3.10
C THR A 120 -1.78 -11.36 -1.62
N VAL A 121 -1.51 -10.15 -1.15
CA VAL A 121 -1.77 -9.78 0.25
C VAL A 121 -3.26 -9.65 0.53
N THR A 122 -4.01 -9.04 -0.38
CA THR A 122 -5.46 -8.83 -0.24
C THR A 122 -6.22 -10.16 -0.24
N MET A 123 -5.88 -11.08 -1.14
CA MET A 123 -6.54 -12.40 -1.19
C MET A 123 -6.20 -13.26 0.03
N ARG A 124 -4.97 -13.21 0.54
CA ARG A 124 -4.62 -13.87 1.80
C ARG A 124 -5.46 -13.33 2.96
N GLN A 125 -5.59 -12.01 3.08
CA GLN A 125 -6.42 -11.41 4.12
C GLN A 125 -7.91 -11.75 3.93
N LEU A 126 -8.37 -11.92 2.69
CA LEU A 126 -9.73 -12.38 2.39
C LEU A 126 -9.95 -13.84 2.87
N ASP A 127 -8.94 -14.69 2.72
CA ASP A 127 -9.02 -16.08 3.18
C ASP A 127 -9.14 -16.17 4.70
N ASP A 128 -8.44 -15.30 5.44
CA ASP A 128 -8.50 -15.23 6.89
C ASP A 128 -9.90 -14.89 7.45
N LEU A 129 -10.78 -14.30 6.65
CA LEU A 129 -12.17 -14.00 7.06
C LEU A 129 -13.05 -15.24 7.22
N ASN A 130 -12.64 -16.42 6.71
CA ASN A 130 -13.39 -17.67 6.79
C ASN A 130 -14.87 -17.54 6.38
N ALA A 131 -15.18 -16.69 5.40
CA ALA A 131 -16.53 -16.46 4.94
C ALA A 131 -17.08 -17.70 4.19
N PRO A 132 -18.28 -18.19 4.53
CA PRO A 132 -18.85 -19.40 3.93
C PRO A 132 -19.20 -19.20 2.43
N GLN A 133 -19.49 -18.01 2.04
CA GLN A 133 -19.73 -17.60 0.65
C GLN A 133 -19.05 -16.28 0.36
N ARG A 134 -18.41 -16.18 -0.79
CA ARG A 134 -17.68 -15.00 -1.23
C ARG A 134 -18.22 -14.51 -2.56
N HIS A 135 -18.48 -13.22 -2.64
CA HIS A 135 -18.83 -12.52 -3.87
C HIS A 135 -17.68 -11.54 -4.17
N LEU A 136 -17.07 -11.68 -5.33
CA LEU A 136 -15.95 -10.84 -5.76
C LEU A 136 -16.37 -9.98 -6.94
N VAL A 137 -16.40 -8.67 -6.75
CA VAL A 137 -16.65 -7.70 -7.81
C VAL A 137 -15.30 -7.17 -8.27
N LEU A 138 -14.92 -7.43 -9.51
CA LEU A 138 -13.59 -7.14 -10.05
C LEU A 138 -13.69 -6.28 -11.30
N GLY A 139 -12.82 -5.28 -11.39
CA GLY A 139 -12.62 -4.47 -12.58
C GLY A 139 -11.13 -4.26 -12.82
N PHE A 140 -10.72 -4.33 -14.08
CA PHE A 140 -9.32 -4.23 -14.46
C PHE A 140 -9.09 -3.14 -15.51
N VAL A 141 -7.82 -2.80 -15.72
CA VAL A 141 -7.37 -1.94 -16.81
C VAL A 141 -6.51 -2.76 -17.77
N ALA A 142 -6.58 -2.41 -19.06
CA ALA A 142 -6.00 -3.18 -20.16
C ALA A 142 -4.47 -3.36 -20.10
N ASP A 143 -3.77 -2.54 -19.34
CA ASP A 143 -2.30 -2.55 -19.22
C ASP A 143 -1.77 -3.48 -18.13
N LYS A 144 -2.59 -4.40 -17.58
CA LYS A 144 -2.19 -5.35 -16.54
C LYS A 144 -2.03 -6.78 -17.10
N ALA A 145 -1.07 -7.50 -16.53
CA ALA A 145 -0.89 -8.93 -16.78
C ALA A 145 -2.00 -9.68 -16.01
N LEU A 146 -3.11 -9.97 -16.69
CA LEU A 146 -4.28 -10.58 -16.07
C LEU A 146 -4.07 -12.05 -15.70
N GLU A 147 -3.21 -12.77 -16.44
CA GLU A 147 -2.89 -14.15 -16.17
C GLU A 147 -2.37 -14.33 -14.73
N ASP A 148 -1.38 -13.52 -14.34
CA ASP A 148 -0.80 -13.55 -12.99
C ASP A 148 -1.83 -13.19 -11.91
N ILE A 149 -2.79 -12.34 -12.25
CA ILE A 149 -3.86 -11.91 -11.36
C ILE A 149 -4.88 -13.03 -11.15
N PHE A 150 -5.29 -13.70 -12.21
CA PHE A 150 -6.33 -14.75 -12.14
C PHE A 150 -5.86 -15.98 -11.35
N GLU A 151 -4.57 -16.28 -11.36
CA GLU A 151 -4.01 -17.38 -10.55
C GLU A 151 -4.11 -17.12 -9.04
N LEU A 152 -4.17 -15.85 -8.63
CA LEU A 152 -4.27 -15.44 -7.22
C LEU A 152 -5.70 -15.43 -6.69
N LEU A 153 -6.70 -15.49 -7.57
CA LEU A 153 -8.09 -15.40 -7.16
C LEU A 153 -8.57 -16.71 -6.50
N PRO A 154 -9.40 -16.64 -5.44
CA PRO A 154 -9.98 -17.81 -4.81
C PRO A 154 -10.70 -18.71 -5.82
N LYS A 155 -10.43 -20.02 -5.79
CA LYS A 155 -11.10 -20.97 -6.69
C LYS A 155 -12.59 -21.13 -6.39
N ALA A 156 -12.99 -20.85 -5.15
CA ALA A 156 -14.39 -20.90 -4.71
C ALA A 156 -14.90 -19.49 -4.47
N GLY A 157 -15.93 -19.09 -5.21
CA GLY A 157 -16.56 -17.76 -5.09
C GLY A 157 -17.47 -17.45 -6.28
N ILE A 158 -18.29 -16.45 -6.12
CA ILE A 158 -19.13 -15.92 -7.20
C ILE A 158 -18.46 -14.64 -7.71
N TYR A 159 -18.16 -14.60 -9.00
CA TYR A 159 -17.40 -13.52 -9.62
C TYR A 159 -18.31 -12.62 -10.45
N TYR A 160 -18.14 -11.32 -10.28
CA TYR A 160 -18.78 -10.27 -11.06
C TYR A 160 -17.70 -9.43 -11.69
N PHE A 161 -17.57 -9.47 -13.00
CA PHE A 161 -16.66 -8.64 -13.74
C PHE A 161 -17.36 -7.38 -14.19
N CYS A 162 -16.75 -6.23 -13.94
CA CYS A 162 -17.26 -4.94 -14.33
C CYS A 162 -16.16 -4.07 -14.97
N ALA A 163 -16.57 -3.24 -15.90
CA ALA A 163 -15.69 -2.24 -16.49
C ALA A 163 -16.20 -0.84 -16.10
N ALA A 164 -15.31 0.00 -15.58
CA ALA A 164 -15.62 1.39 -15.37
C ALA A 164 -15.83 2.11 -16.71
N HIS A 165 -16.62 3.17 -16.74
CA HIS A 165 -16.78 3.98 -17.94
C HIS A 165 -15.51 4.82 -18.20
N ASN A 166 -14.44 4.13 -18.58
CA ASN A 166 -13.11 4.67 -18.81
C ASN A 166 -12.46 3.93 -20.00
N PRO A 167 -11.80 4.63 -20.95
CA PRO A 167 -11.17 4.00 -22.11
C PRO A 167 -10.12 2.94 -21.79
N ARG A 168 -9.55 2.93 -20.59
CA ARG A 168 -8.58 1.93 -20.14
C ARG A 168 -9.20 0.72 -19.45
N ALA A 169 -10.50 0.76 -19.12
CA ALA A 169 -11.17 -0.35 -18.43
C ALA A 169 -11.48 -1.49 -19.39
N ILE A 170 -11.35 -2.73 -18.91
CA ILE A 170 -11.70 -3.98 -19.61
C ILE A 170 -12.53 -4.86 -18.69
#